data_1c3096f0d552e2e9306eab837438b421
#
_entry.id   1c3096f0d552e2e9306eab837438b421
#
_cell.length_a   1.000
_cell.length_b   1.000
_cell.length_c   1.000
_cell.angle_alpha   90.00
_cell.angle_beta   90.00
_cell.angle_gamma   90.00
#
_symmetry.space_group_name_H-M   'P 1'
#
loop_
_entity.id
_entity.type
_entity.pdbx_description
1 polymer ?
#
loop_
_entity_poly.entity_id
_entity_poly.type
_entity_poly.pdbx_seq_one_letter_code
_entity_poly.pdbx_strand_id
1 'polypeptide(L)'
;MSRVISKSMMSRVTPAELESLAMFYREPLQSAAHILGRETKVYLHWTAGHYGQFWSDYHIQIDKDGEIYVIGDGELDDVLAATWRRNTGSVSIAILGCFGATTEHLGQESPTPLQIDGMAQAIAALCN
;
A
#
# COMPACT_ATOMS: atom_id res chain seq x y z
N MET A 1 6.13 8.86 11.42
CA MET A 1 5.80 10.19 10.88
C MET A 1 5.64 10.13 9.37
N SER A 2 4.54 10.65 8.88
CA SER A 2 4.20 10.68 7.46
C SER A 2 5.10 11.67 6.70
N ARG A 3 5.69 11.23 5.59
CA ARG A 3 6.50 12.13 4.75
C ARG A 3 6.49 11.66 3.30
N VAL A 4 6.66 12.61 2.41
CA VAL A 4 6.88 12.35 0.98
C VAL A 4 8.27 11.78 0.80
N ILE A 5 8.38 10.73 0.00
CA ILE A 5 9.66 10.11 -0.33
C ILE A 5 9.92 10.14 -1.84
N SER A 6 11.17 10.02 -2.21
CA SER A 6 11.57 10.02 -3.61
C SER A 6 11.16 8.72 -4.32
N LYS A 7 10.78 8.83 -5.59
CA LYS A 7 10.50 7.66 -6.44
C LYS A 7 11.70 6.70 -6.48
N SER A 8 12.91 7.19 -6.36
CA SER A 8 14.12 6.36 -6.33
C SER A 8 14.17 5.40 -5.14
N MET A 9 13.37 5.65 -4.11
CA MET A 9 13.24 4.77 -2.94
C MET A 9 12.19 3.69 -3.14
N MET A 10 11.49 3.71 -4.28
CA MET A 10 10.42 2.77 -4.61
C MET A 10 10.90 1.78 -5.66
N SER A 11 10.37 0.57 -5.64
CA SER A 11 10.60 -0.44 -6.66
C SER A 11 9.28 -0.79 -7.33
N ARG A 12 9.24 -0.72 -8.66
CA ARG A 12 8.07 -1.17 -9.42
C ARG A 12 8.04 -2.68 -9.46
N VAL A 13 6.89 -3.27 -9.19
CA VAL A 13 6.72 -4.72 -9.18
C VAL A 13 5.52 -5.13 -10.04
N THR A 14 5.62 -6.32 -10.61
CA THR A 14 4.47 -6.95 -11.28
C THR A 14 3.57 -7.60 -10.22
N PRO A 15 2.31 -7.92 -10.56
CA PRO A 15 1.46 -8.70 -9.65
C PRO A 15 2.09 -10.02 -9.22
N ALA A 16 2.80 -10.71 -10.12
CA ALA A 16 3.48 -11.97 -9.81
C ALA A 16 4.62 -11.76 -8.80
N GLU A 17 5.39 -10.69 -8.97
CA GLU A 17 6.45 -10.33 -8.03
C GLU A 17 5.87 -9.97 -6.66
N LEU A 18 4.75 -9.25 -6.63
CA LEU A 18 4.08 -8.91 -5.38
C LEU A 18 3.56 -10.17 -4.68
N GLU A 19 3.01 -11.11 -5.43
CA GLU A 19 2.56 -12.39 -4.87
C GLU A 19 3.73 -13.14 -4.21
N SER A 20 4.90 -13.15 -4.84
CA SER A 20 6.11 -13.76 -4.27
C SER A 20 6.53 -13.08 -2.97
N LEU A 21 6.47 -11.75 -2.92
CA LEU A 21 6.75 -11.00 -1.69
C LEU A 21 5.74 -11.35 -0.60
N ALA A 22 4.46 -11.43 -0.94
CA ALA A 22 3.40 -11.79 0.00
C ALA A 22 3.63 -13.18 0.59
N MET A 23 4.02 -14.15 -0.24
CA MET A 23 4.34 -15.50 0.22
C MET A 23 5.54 -15.51 1.17
N PHE A 24 6.57 -14.75 0.85
CA PHE A 24 7.78 -14.65 1.66
C PHE A 24 7.50 -14.03 3.04
N TYR A 25 6.66 -12.99 3.10
CA TYR A 25 6.38 -12.27 4.35
C TYR A 25 5.16 -12.76 5.10
N ARG A 26 4.46 -13.78 4.60
CA ARG A 26 3.23 -14.29 5.23
C ARG A 26 3.44 -14.70 6.67
N GLU A 27 4.45 -15.52 6.94
CA GLU A 27 4.71 -16.03 8.28
C GLU A 27 5.12 -14.93 9.26
N PRO A 28 6.10 -14.06 8.95
CA PRO A 28 6.43 -12.94 9.84
C PRO A 28 5.23 -12.03 10.14
N LEU A 29 4.40 -11.76 9.13
CA LEU A 29 3.21 -10.92 9.29
C LEU A 29 2.19 -11.59 10.22
N GLN A 30 1.88 -12.86 9.97
CA GLN A 30 0.93 -13.60 10.78
C GLN A 30 1.41 -13.74 12.22
N SER A 31 2.70 -14.00 12.43
CA SER A 31 3.29 -14.10 13.76
C SER A 31 3.19 -12.78 14.51
N ALA A 32 3.52 -11.66 13.85
CA ALA A 32 3.45 -10.33 14.47
C ALA A 32 2.02 -9.96 14.87
N ALA A 33 1.05 -10.25 14.01
CA ALA A 33 -0.36 -9.99 14.30
C ALA A 33 -0.87 -10.88 15.43
N HIS A 34 -0.52 -12.16 15.38
CA HIS A 34 -0.97 -13.15 16.37
C HIS A 34 -0.51 -12.82 17.78
N ILE A 35 0.72 -12.35 17.96
CA ILE A 35 1.23 -11.93 19.27
C ILE A 35 0.32 -10.85 19.90
N LEU A 36 -0.29 -10.00 19.07
CA LEU A 36 -1.20 -8.94 19.50
C LEU A 36 -2.67 -9.40 19.54
N GLY A 37 -2.93 -10.69 19.38
CA GLY A 37 -4.27 -11.24 19.44
C GLY A 37 -5.14 -10.90 18.25
N ARG A 38 -4.55 -10.68 17.06
CA ARG A 38 -5.32 -10.34 15.86
C ARG A 38 -4.79 -11.07 14.63
N GLU A 39 -5.51 -10.92 13.52
CA GLU A 39 -5.14 -11.51 12.25
C GLU A 39 -4.42 -10.47 11.40
N THR A 40 -3.60 -10.94 10.45
CA THR A 40 -3.02 -10.08 9.42
C THR A 40 -4.11 -9.49 8.56
N LYS A 41 -4.06 -8.18 8.36
CA LYS A 41 -5.03 -7.43 7.55
C LYS A 41 -4.32 -6.67 6.44
N VAL A 42 -5.06 -6.43 5.38
CA VAL A 42 -4.68 -5.50 4.32
C VAL A 42 -5.60 -4.29 4.44
N TYR A 43 -5.02 -3.12 4.62
CA TYR A 43 -5.78 -1.87 4.72
C TYR A 43 -5.62 -1.06 3.45
N LEU A 44 -6.72 -0.53 2.95
CA LEU A 44 -6.77 0.25 1.71
C LEU A 44 -6.89 1.72 2.04
N HIS A 45 -6.08 2.54 1.36
CA HIS A 45 -6.02 3.98 1.60
C HIS A 45 -5.95 4.74 0.27
N TRP A 46 -6.19 6.03 0.33
CA TRP A 46 -5.67 6.99 -0.65
C TRP A 46 -4.74 7.94 0.08
N THR A 47 -3.80 8.54 -0.65
CA THR A 47 -2.79 9.41 -0.02
C THR A 47 -3.31 10.81 0.28
N ALA A 48 -4.33 11.27 -0.45
CA ALA A 48 -4.80 12.65 -0.49
C ALA A 48 -3.71 13.63 -0.96
N GLY A 49 -2.61 13.09 -1.49
CA GLY A 49 -1.56 13.85 -2.15
C GLY A 49 -1.78 13.89 -3.66
N HIS A 50 -0.73 14.18 -4.42
CA HIS A 50 -0.80 14.22 -5.88
C HIS A 50 -0.49 12.87 -6.51
N TYR A 51 -0.92 12.67 -7.76
CA TYR A 51 -0.42 11.57 -8.57
C TYR A 51 1.12 11.62 -8.61
N GLY A 52 1.75 10.45 -8.61
CA GLY A 52 3.19 10.35 -8.65
C GLY A 52 3.93 10.77 -7.38
N GLN A 53 3.20 11.10 -6.33
CA GLN A 53 3.77 11.50 -5.05
C GLN A 53 3.72 10.33 -4.07
N PHE A 54 4.89 9.80 -3.71
CA PHE A 54 5.02 8.63 -2.84
C PHE A 54 5.20 9.04 -1.38
N TRP A 55 4.73 8.19 -0.47
CA TRP A 55 4.73 8.46 0.97
C TRP A 55 5.36 7.32 1.77
N SER A 56 5.93 7.66 2.93
CA SER A 56 6.59 6.68 3.79
C SER A 56 5.63 5.75 4.55
N ASP A 57 4.33 6.03 4.52
CA ASP A 57 3.35 5.33 5.36
C ASP A 57 2.82 4.02 4.79
N TYR A 58 3.01 3.77 3.49
CA TYR A 58 2.32 2.69 2.79
C TYR A 58 3.31 1.72 2.16
N HIS A 59 3.11 0.43 2.40
CA HIS A 59 3.95 -0.63 1.82
C HIS A 59 3.85 -0.68 0.31
N ILE A 60 2.63 -0.55 -0.21
CA ILE A 60 2.31 -0.69 -1.63
C ILE A 60 1.59 0.57 -2.07
N GLN A 61 2.04 1.16 -3.17
CA GLN A 61 1.48 2.40 -3.67
C GLN A 61 1.24 2.27 -5.17
N ILE A 62 0.06 2.71 -5.62
CA ILE A 62 -0.41 2.51 -6.99
C ILE A 62 -0.61 3.87 -7.64
N ASP A 63 0.15 4.13 -8.71
CA ASP A 63 0.10 5.40 -9.40
C ASP A 63 -1.04 5.44 -10.44
N LYS A 64 -1.27 6.59 -11.01
CA LYS A 64 -2.40 6.87 -11.92
C LYS A 64 -2.49 5.93 -13.12
N ASP A 65 -1.35 5.38 -13.55
CA ASP A 65 -1.28 4.43 -14.67
C ASP A 65 -1.52 2.97 -14.26
N GLY A 66 -1.80 2.73 -12.97
CA GLY A 66 -2.01 1.39 -12.44
C GLY A 66 -0.75 0.64 -12.07
N GLU A 67 0.41 1.25 -12.25
CA GLU A 67 1.69 0.62 -11.87
C GLU A 67 1.78 0.47 -10.36
N ILE A 68 2.30 -0.69 -9.92
CA ILE A 68 2.40 -1.06 -8.52
C ILE A 68 3.84 -0.84 -8.05
N TYR A 69 3.99 -0.14 -6.94
CA TYR A 69 5.30 0.16 -6.33
C TYR A 69 5.33 -0.33 -4.90
N VAL A 70 6.51 -0.79 -4.46
CA VAL A 70 6.78 -1.11 -3.05
C VAL A 70 7.93 -0.24 -2.56
N ILE A 71 7.98 0.02 -1.25
CA ILE A 71 9.10 0.78 -0.66
C ILE A 71 10.32 -0.13 -0.61
N GLY A 72 11.47 0.39 -1.03
CA GLY A 72 12.74 -0.33 -0.96
C GLY A 72 12.68 -1.65 -1.70
N ASP A 73 13.01 -2.72 -1.03
CA ASP A 73 12.99 -4.07 -1.58
C ASP A 73 11.68 -4.82 -1.32
N GLY A 74 10.70 -4.13 -0.74
CA GLY A 74 9.37 -4.70 -0.52
C GLY A 74 9.21 -5.45 0.79
N GLU A 75 9.79 -4.96 1.87
CA GLU A 75 9.64 -5.54 3.20
C GLU A 75 8.22 -5.29 3.73
N LEU A 76 7.31 -6.21 3.42
CA LEU A 76 5.89 -6.05 3.77
C LEU A 76 5.63 -6.19 5.28
N ASP A 77 6.58 -6.69 6.05
CA ASP A 77 6.46 -6.84 7.49
C ASP A 77 6.96 -5.61 8.28
N ASP A 78 7.46 -4.59 7.60
CA ASP A 78 7.80 -3.33 8.25
C ASP A 78 6.56 -2.70 8.87
N VAL A 79 6.72 -2.10 10.05
CA VAL A 79 5.62 -1.42 10.73
C VAL A 79 5.58 0.03 10.27
N LEU A 80 4.63 0.35 9.40
CA LEU A 80 4.45 1.68 8.83
C LEU A 80 3.23 2.37 9.43
N ALA A 81 3.23 3.70 9.46
CA ALA A 81 2.24 4.50 10.19
C ALA A 81 0.97 4.79 9.38
N ALA A 82 0.43 3.79 8.68
CA ALA A 82 -0.73 3.97 7.81
C ALA A 82 -2.07 3.95 8.53
N THR A 83 -2.18 3.13 9.58
CA THR A 83 -3.47 2.85 10.22
C THR A 83 -3.31 2.88 11.74
N TRP A 84 -4.03 3.77 12.40
CA TRP A 84 -3.95 3.96 13.85
C TRP A 84 -4.15 2.63 14.62
N ARG A 85 -3.15 2.25 15.41
CA ARG A 85 -3.14 1.05 16.26
C ARG A 85 -3.34 -0.28 15.52
N ARG A 86 -3.13 -0.30 14.19
CA ARG A 86 -3.31 -1.51 13.37
C ARG A 86 -2.13 -1.79 12.46
N ASN A 87 -1.00 -1.10 12.68
CA ASN A 87 0.13 -1.18 11.75
C ASN A 87 0.91 -2.48 11.85
N THR A 88 1.14 -2.98 13.08
CA THR A 88 1.92 -4.22 13.28
C THR A 88 1.18 -5.42 12.71
N GLY A 89 1.86 -6.20 11.87
CA GLY A 89 1.30 -7.38 11.23
C GLY A 89 0.30 -7.07 10.13
N SER A 90 0.27 -5.84 9.62
CA SER A 90 -0.66 -5.40 8.58
C SER A 90 0.10 -4.87 7.38
N VAL A 91 -0.51 -4.98 6.20
CA VAL A 91 0.01 -4.42 4.95
C VAL A 91 -0.91 -3.30 4.51
N SER A 92 -0.35 -2.16 4.15
CA SER A 92 -1.11 -1.01 3.67
C SER A 92 -0.89 -0.80 2.17
N ILE A 93 -2.00 -0.61 1.46
CA ILE A 93 -2.01 -0.25 0.03
C ILE A 93 -2.63 1.13 -0.10
N ALA A 94 -2.00 2.02 -0.83
CA ALA A 94 -2.54 3.34 -1.10
C ALA A 94 -2.61 3.63 -2.59
N ILE A 95 -3.69 4.26 -3.02
CA ILE A 95 -3.80 4.90 -4.33
C ILE A 95 -3.16 6.28 -4.20
N LEU A 96 -2.23 6.61 -5.09
CA LEU A 96 -1.61 7.94 -5.12
C LEU A 96 -2.57 8.92 -5.76
N GLY A 97 -2.93 9.97 -5.04
CA GLY A 97 -3.85 10.97 -5.56
C GLY A 97 -4.93 11.34 -4.55
N CYS A 98 -6.10 11.69 -5.07
CA CYS A 98 -7.22 12.20 -4.31
C CYS A 98 -6.87 13.51 -3.60
N PHE A 99 -6.00 14.33 -4.22
CA PHE A 99 -5.61 15.62 -3.65
C PHE A 99 -6.86 16.50 -3.45
N GLY A 100 -7.00 17.01 -2.24
CA GLY A 100 -8.18 17.80 -1.86
C GLY A 100 -9.43 16.99 -1.59
N ALA A 101 -9.30 15.66 -1.41
CA ALA A 101 -10.45 14.80 -1.10
C ALA A 101 -11.08 15.16 0.25
N THR A 102 -12.39 15.06 0.30
CA THR A 102 -13.19 15.25 1.52
C THR A 102 -14.08 14.03 1.71
N THR A 103 -14.92 14.03 2.73
CA THR A 103 -15.87 12.95 2.96
C THR A 103 -16.90 12.79 1.83
N GLU A 104 -17.10 13.84 1.01
CA GLU A 104 -18.10 13.86 -0.06
C GLU A 104 -17.50 13.88 -1.45
N HIS A 105 -16.22 14.20 -1.60
CA HIS A 105 -15.54 14.34 -2.88
C HIS A 105 -14.20 13.63 -2.91
N LEU A 106 -13.87 13.00 -4.04
CA LEU A 106 -12.58 12.33 -4.23
C LEU A 106 -11.45 13.30 -4.63
N GLY A 107 -11.76 14.59 -4.72
CA GLY A 107 -10.77 15.60 -5.05
C GLY A 107 -10.53 15.73 -6.57
N GLN A 108 -9.52 16.53 -6.93
CA GLN A 108 -9.20 16.81 -8.33
C GLN A 108 -8.45 15.69 -9.02
N GLU A 109 -7.65 14.94 -8.27
CA GLU A 109 -6.87 13.80 -8.77
C GLU A 109 -7.51 12.51 -8.26
N SER A 110 -8.76 12.30 -8.68
CA SER A 110 -9.54 11.13 -8.26
C SER A 110 -8.95 9.83 -8.79
N PRO A 111 -9.31 8.67 -8.20
CA PRO A 111 -8.79 7.39 -8.66
C PRO A 111 -9.08 7.16 -10.14
N THR A 112 -8.06 6.76 -10.89
CA THR A 112 -8.24 6.41 -12.30
C THR A 112 -8.73 4.96 -12.43
N PRO A 113 -9.39 4.59 -13.54
CA PRO A 113 -9.74 3.20 -13.77
C PRO A 113 -8.54 2.26 -13.71
N LEU A 114 -7.38 2.68 -14.20
CA LEU A 114 -6.15 1.89 -14.15
C LEU A 114 -5.67 1.70 -12.71
N GLN A 115 -5.80 2.71 -11.85
CA GLN A 115 -5.48 2.57 -10.43
C GLN A 115 -6.40 1.59 -9.72
N ILE A 116 -7.67 1.63 -9.99
CA ILE A 116 -8.64 0.70 -9.41
C ILE A 116 -8.30 -0.73 -9.80
N ASP A 117 -7.99 -0.95 -11.09
CA ASP A 117 -7.58 -2.25 -11.59
C ASP A 117 -6.26 -2.70 -10.95
N GLY A 118 -5.28 -1.80 -10.87
CA GLY A 118 -3.99 -2.09 -10.22
C GLY A 118 -4.14 -2.45 -8.75
N MET A 119 -5.01 -1.74 -8.03
CA MET A 119 -5.29 -2.06 -6.63
C MET A 119 -5.97 -3.44 -6.50
N ALA A 120 -6.90 -3.77 -7.39
CA ALA A 120 -7.53 -5.08 -7.38
C ALA A 120 -6.51 -6.20 -7.62
N GLN A 121 -5.57 -5.99 -8.53
CA GLN A 121 -4.49 -6.95 -8.78
C GLN A 121 -3.56 -7.09 -7.57
N ALA A 122 -3.25 -5.99 -6.89
CA ALA A 122 -2.43 -6.00 -5.68
C ALA A 122 -3.13 -6.77 -4.56
N ILE A 123 -4.42 -6.54 -4.35
CA ILE A 123 -5.21 -7.26 -3.34
C ILE A 123 -5.21 -8.75 -3.66
N ALA A 124 -5.43 -9.13 -4.90
CA ALA A 124 -5.44 -10.54 -5.31
C ALA A 124 -4.07 -11.20 -5.04
N ALA A 125 -2.98 -10.49 -5.33
CA ALA A 125 -1.63 -10.99 -5.07
C ALA A 125 -1.37 -11.24 -3.58
N LEU A 126 -1.87 -10.35 -2.72
CA LEU A 126 -1.69 -10.48 -1.26
C LEU A 126 -2.57 -11.56 -0.64
N CYS A 127 -3.74 -11.81 -1.21
CA CYS A 127 -4.74 -12.71 -0.63
C CYS A 127 -4.68 -14.15 -1.18
N ASN A 128 -3.79 -14.39 -2.13
CA ASN A 128 -3.63 -15.74 -2.69
C ASN A 128 -2.74 -16.63 -1.83
#